data_2487ff695d551b7777abc61d238d6f47
#
_entry.id   2487ff695d551b7777abc61d238d6f47
#
_cell.length_a   1.000
_cell.length_b   1.000
_cell.length_c   1.000
_cell.angle_alpha   90.00
_cell.angle_beta   90.00
_cell.angle_gamma   90.00
#
_symmetry.space_group_name_H-M   'P 1'
#
loop_
_entity.id
_entity.type
_entity.pdbx_description
1 polymer ?
#
loop_
_entity_poly.entity_id
_entity_poly.type
_entity_poly.pdbx_seq_one_letter_code
_entity_poly.pdbx_strand_id
1 'polypeptide(L)'
;MKTKHIILAAILAVCGIMTACNPGNQAKHEEAVQADTIASDKPALLVAVDRYLVDSIASNYASGEFSIPCVPMTCVTSTDSTDVKVWGDFWVFNYNKVGDTLKCVSGGNHPGLMHMRKVGDNYEVFAFEQVEDGAGNEASARKIFGENYDAFHAVNSDEQYRAKALRDAIIDYVKQNGLTAKYCQDYGRPAVSLE
;
A
#
# COMPACT_ATOMS: atom_id res chain seq x y z
N MET A 1 29.26 -2.46 15.28
CA MET A 1 28.86 -2.70 13.90
C MET A 1 27.38 -3.01 13.91
N LYS A 2 26.54 -2.09 13.39
CA LYS A 2 25.07 -2.27 13.34
C LYS A 2 24.71 -2.93 12.02
N THR A 3 24.10 -4.09 12.06
CA THR A 3 23.72 -4.88 10.88
C THR A 3 22.47 -4.25 10.27
N LYS A 4 22.59 -3.78 9.04
CA LYS A 4 21.47 -3.27 8.24
C LYS A 4 20.77 -4.46 7.58
N HIS A 5 19.49 -4.63 7.84
CA HIS A 5 18.68 -5.64 7.15
C HIS A 5 17.89 -4.96 6.03
N ILE A 6 18.30 -5.23 4.79
CA ILE A 6 17.51 -4.94 3.61
C ILE A 6 16.61 -6.16 3.40
N ILE A 7 15.30 -6.00 3.56
CA ILE A 7 14.34 -7.07 3.30
C ILE A 7 13.95 -7.00 1.83
N LEU A 8 14.59 -7.87 1.05
CA LEU A 8 14.18 -8.18 -0.31
C LEU A 8 13.10 -9.27 -0.21
N ALA A 9 11.87 -8.99 -0.61
CA ALA A 9 10.79 -9.95 -0.58
C ALA A 9 11.03 -11.05 -1.62
N ALA A 10 11.46 -12.23 -1.18
CA ALA A 10 11.51 -13.44 -1.99
C ALA A 10 10.31 -14.34 -1.63
N ILE A 11 9.53 -14.67 -2.64
CA ILE A 11 8.39 -15.59 -2.58
C ILE A 11 8.93 -17.02 -2.47
N LEU A 12 8.54 -17.76 -1.44
CA LEU A 12 8.73 -19.20 -1.35
C LEU A 12 7.37 -19.88 -1.15
N ALA A 13 6.99 -20.66 -2.17
CA ALA A 13 5.84 -21.55 -2.13
C ALA A 13 6.19 -22.83 -1.36
N VAL A 14 5.33 -23.27 -0.46
CA VAL A 14 5.37 -24.63 0.10
C VAL A 14 3.98 -25.25 0.06
N CYS A 15 3.84 -26.30 -0.76
CA CYS A 15 2.75 -27.26 -0.78
C CYS A 15 2.83 -28.19 0.44
N GLY A 16 1.67 -28.55 0.98
CA GLY A 16 1.57 -29.65 1.95
C GLY A 16 0.14 -30.13 2.14
N ILE A 17 -0.19 -31.24 1.50
CA ILE A 17 -1.44 -32.01 1.56
C ILE A 17 -1.51 -32.80 2.88
N MET A 18 -2.69 -32.98 3.47
CA MET A 18 -3.22 -34.27 3.94
C MET A 18 -4.66 -34.19 4.44
N THR A 19 -5.44 -35.08 3.90
CA THR A 19 -6.81 -35.52 4.13
C THR A 19 -7.04 -36.15 5.51
N ALA A 20 -8.25 -35.99 6.06
CA ALA A 20 -8.97 -37.07 6.77
C ALA A 20 -10.46 -36.75 6.88
N CYS A 21 -11.29 -37.63 6.36
CA CYS A 21 -12.75 -37.69 6.49
C CYS A 21 -13.19 -38.23 7.83
N ASN A 22 -14.31 -37.77 8.38
CA ASN A 22 -15.36 -38.66 8.93
C ASN A 22 -16.72 -37.93 9.10
N PRO A 23 -17.86 -38.59 8.87
CA PRO A 23 -19.16 -37.97 8.71
C PRO A 23 -20.06 -38.07 9.96
N GLY A 24 -20.99 -37.13 10.07
CA GLY A 24 -22.24 -37.30 10.80
C GLY A 24 -22.56 -36.25 11.85
N ASN A 25 -23.38 -35.27 11.59
CA ASN A 25 -24.72 -35.11 12.14
C ASN A 25 -25.35 -33.78 11.68
N GLN A 26 -26.60 -33.86 11.24
CA GLN A 26 -27.41 -32.74 10.79
C GLN A 26 -27.92 -31.90 11.97
N ALA A 27 -27.66 -30.59 11.94
CA ALA A 27 -28.49 -29.60 12.62
C ALA A 27 -28.49 -28.34 11.76
N LYS A 28 -29.70 -27.93 11.34
CA LYS A 28 -29.94 -26.67 10.61
C LYS A 28 -29.50 -25.50 11.47
N HIS A 29 -28.53 -24.74 11.01
CA HIS A 29 -28.28 -23.38 11.45
C HIS A 29 -28.19 -22.48 10.20
N GLU A 30 -28.86 -21.34 10.28
CA GLU A 30 -28.83 -20.27 9.29
C GLU A 30 -27.39 -19.88 9.00
N GLU A 31 -27.02 -20.01 7.72
CA GLU A 31 -25.72 -19.56 7.22
C GLU A 31 -25.67 -18.03 7.24
N ALA A 32 -25.04 -17.50 8.27
CA ALA A 32 -24.45 -16.17 8.15
C ALA A 32 -23.33 -16.27 7.11
N VAL A 33 -23.47 -15.57 6.00
CA VAL A 33 -22.44 -15.42 4.97
C VAL A 33 -21.21 -14.82 5.63
N GLN A 34 -20.28 -15.66 6.07
CA GLN A 34 -18.93 -15.24 6.39
C GLN A 34 -18.27 -14.85 5.06
N ALA A 35 -18.06 -13.56 4.88
CA ALA A 35 -17.14 -13.08 3.87
C ALA A 35 -15.77 -13.71 4.20
N ASP A 36 -15.34 -14.67 3.37
CA ASP A 36 -13.98 -15.19 3.40
C ASP A 36 -13.03 -14.00 3.19
N THR A 37 -12.47 -13.53 4.27
CA THR A 37 -11.37 -12.58 4.24
C THR A 37 -10.19 -13.33 3.63
N ILE A 38 -9.93 -13.10 2.35
CA ILE A 38 -8.68 -13.51 1.71
C ILE A 38 -7.58 -12.86 2.55
N ALA A 39 -6.87 -13.67 3.33
CA ALA A 39 -5.75 -13.20 4.14
C ALA A 39 -4.72 -12.58 3.18
N SER A 40 -4.56 -11.27 3.26
CA SER A 40 -3.55 -10.55 2.49
C SER A 40 -2.18 -11.00 2.97
N ASP A 41 -1.33 -11.51 2.08
CA ASP A 41 0.08 -11.82 2.37
C ASP A 41 0.92 -10.57 2.71
N LYS A 42 0.28 -9.40 2.71
CA LYS A 42 0.92 -8.11 3.00
C LYS A 42 1.28 -7.99 4.48
N PRO A 43 2.51 -7.61 4.83
CA PRO A 43 2.93 -7.42 6.22
C PRO A 43 2.00 -6.47 6.99
N ALA A 44 1.67 -6.77 8.24
CA ALA A 44 0.76 -5.99 9.08
C ALA A 44 1.14 -4.49 9.15
N LEU A 45 2.43 -4.18 9.12
CA LEU A 45 2.95 -2.82 9.06
C LEU A 45 2.49 -2.08 7.79
N LEU A 46 2.60 -2.71 6.62
CA LEU A 46 2.17 -2.12 5.35
C LEU A 46 0.64 -2.02 5.23
N VAL A 47 -0.09 -2.94 5.85
CA VAL A 47 -1.56 -2.83 5.97
C VAL A 47 -1.95 -1.58 6.77
N ALA A 48 -1.21 -1.27 7.84
CA ALA A 48 -1.46 -0.07 8.63
C ALA A 48 -1.09 1.22 7.87
N VAL A 49 -0.03 1.21 7.05
CA VAL A 49 0.32 2.30 6.14
C VAL A 49 -0.80 2.54 5.13
N ASP A 50 -1.28 1.49 4.45
CA ASP A 50 -2.37 1.60 3.48
C ASP A 50 -3.63 2.18 4.12
N ARG A 51 -3.99 1.70 5.31
CA ARG A 51 -5.14 2.22 6.04
C ARG A 51 -4.99 3.72 6.33
N TYR A 52 -3.82 4.14 6.82
CA TYR A 52 -3.56 5.55 7.07
C TYR A 52 -3.67 6.40 5.80
N LEU A 53 -3.14 5.91 4.68
CA LEU A 53 -3.24 6.59 3.39
C LEU A 53 -4.70 6.75 2.95
N VAL A 54 -5.51 5.72 3.11
CA VAL A 54 -6.94 5.76 2.73
C VAL A 54 -7.75 6.64 3.70
N ASP A 55 -7.60 6.43 5.00
CA ASP A 55 -8.47 7.05 6.01
C ASP A 55 -8.09 8.52 6.28
N SER A 56 -6.79 8.85 6.25
CA SER A 56 -6.30 10.17 6.66
C SER A 56 -5.83 11.04 5.49
N ILE A 57 -5.17 10.46 4.49
CA ILE A 57 -4.61 11.23 3.39
C ILE A 57 -5.61 11.39 2.24
N ALA A 58 -6.23 10.30 1.78
CA ALA A 58 -7.17 10.34 0.66
C ALA A 58 -8.39 11.23 0.95
N SER A 59 -8.78 11.34 2.21
CA SER A 59 -9.89 12.21 2.65
C SER A 59 -9.66 13.70 2.45
N ASN A 60 -8.41 14.12 2.24
CA ASN A 60 -8.06 15.53 1.95
C ASN A 60 -8.23 15.89 0.47
N TYR A 61 -8.55 14.91 -0.37
CA TYR A 61 -8.74 15.07 -1.81
C TYR A 61 -10.22 14.95 -2.21
N ALA A 62 -10.54 15.31 -3.45
CA ALA A 62 -11.86 15.03 -4.00
C ALA A 62 -12.12 13.52 -3.95
N SER A 63 -13.26 13.11 -3.38
CA SER A 63 -13.60 11.69 -3.19
C SER A 63 -13.84 10.97 -4.50
N GLY A 64 -13.46 9.70 -4.55
CA GLY A 64 -13.82 8.74 -5.59
C GLY A 64 -14.59 7.58 -4.98
N GLU A 65 -14.99 6.64 -5.82
CA GLU A 65 -15.59 5.37 -5.37
C GLU A 65 -14.57 4.46 -4.67
N PHE A 66 -13.30 4.58 -5.06
CA PHE A 66 -12.20 3.75 -4.57
C PHE A 66 -10.99 4.62 -4.26
N SER A 67 -10.37 4.43 -3.09
CA SER A 67 -9.08 5.00 -2.74
C SER A 67 -8.02 3.89 -2.78
N ILE A 68 -7.06 4.00 -3.69
CA ILE A 68 -6.05 2.97 -3.94
C ILE A 68 -4.70 3.47 -3.46
N PRO A 69 -4.14 2.88 -2.37
CA PRO A 69 -2.81 3.20 -1.90
C PRO A 69 -1.75 2.48 -2.73
N CYS A 70 -0.59 3.13 -2.90
CA CYS A 70 0.59 2.55 -3.52
C CYS A 70 1.83 3.01 -2.78
N VAL A 71 2.72 2.07 -2.45
CA VAL A 71 3.95 2.37 -1.72
C VAL A 71 5.12 1.78 -2.50
N PRO A 72 5.68 2.52 -3.49
CA PRO A 72 6.76 2.03 -4.34
C PRO A 72 8.04 1.72 -3.58
N MET A 73 8.28 2.40 -2.46
CA MET A 73 9.48 2.25 -1.66
C MET A 73 9.16 2.35 -0.18
N THR A 74 9.75 1.46 0.61
CA THR A 74 9.82 1.58 2.08
C THR A 74 11.19 1.24 2.62
N CYS A 75 11.62 1.98 3.65
CA CYS A 75 12.76 1.67 4.50
C CYS A 75 12.26 1.63 5.94
N VAL A 76 12.48 0.54 6.64
CA VAL A 76 11.98 0.37 8.02
C VAL A 76 13.14 0.25 8.99
N THR A 77 13.08 1.01 10.07
CA THR A 77 13.97 0.83 11.24
C THR A 77 13.12 0.61 12.47
N SER A 78 13.20 -0.60 13.01
CA SER A 78 12.50 -1.01 14.23
C SER A 78 13.52 -1.37 15.30
N THR A 79 14.01 -0.36 16.02
CA THR A 79 14.81 -0.56 17.25
C THR A 79 13.95 -0.47 18.50
N ASP A 80 12.75 0.10 18.37
CA ASP A 80 11.77 0.32 19.42
C ASP A 80 10.37 0.06 18.87
N SER A 81 9.59 -0.78 19.55
CA SER A 81 8.22 -1.10 19.15
C SER A 81 7.23 0.06 19.41
N THR A 82 7.63 1.06 20.17
CA THR A 82 6.83 2.25 20.48
C THR A 82 7.01 3.36 19.43
N ASP A 83 8.12 3.32 18.65
CA ASP A 83 8.38 4.23 17.54
C ASP A 83 9.10 3.49 16.40
N VAL A 84 8.34 2.73 15.63
CA VAL A 84 8.80 2.11 14.39
C VAL A 84 8.80 3.16 13.29
N LYS A 85 9.96 3.47 12.76
CA LYS A 85 10.15 4.49 11.72
C LYS A 85 10.06 3.86 10.34
N VAL A 86 9.17 4.40 9.49
CA VAL A 86 8.93 3.94 8.12
C VAL A 86 9.11 5.11 7.18
N TRP A 87 10.26 5.15 6.50
CA TRP A 87 10.48 6.08 5.39
C TRP A 87 9.89 5.48 4.12
N GLY A 88 9.22 6.29 3.33
CA GLY A 88 8.63 5.81 2.09
C GLY A 88 8.22 6.91 1.13
N ASP A 89 7.93 6.49 -0.09
CA ASP A 89 7.17 7.27 -1.05
C ASP A 89 5.73 6.75 -1.01
N PHE A 90 4.85 7.45 -0.31
CA PHE A 90 3.50 7.02 -0.01
C PHE A 90 2.52 7.69 -0.96
N TRP A 91 1.79 6.89 -1.73
CA TRP A 91 0.83 7.42 -2.70
C TRP A 91 -0.57 6.95 -2.36
N VAL A 92 -1.54 7.80 -2.65
CA VAL A 92 -2.95 7.41 -2.67
C VAL A 92 -3.67 8.19 -3.76
N PHE A 93 -4.45 7.47 -4.55
CA PHE A 93 -5.27 8.06 -5.60
C PHE A 93 -6.70 7.60 -5.49
N ASN A 94 -7.64 8.52 -5.69
CA ASN A 94 -9.07 8.28 -5.71
C ASN A 94 -9.53 8.03 -7.15
N TYR A 95 -10.33 7.00 -7.35
CA TYR A 95 -10.81 6.57 -8.66
C TYR A 95 -12.33 6.44 -8.67
N ASN A 96 -12.93 6.73 -9.83
CA ASN A 96 -14.29 6.33 -10.17
C ASN A 96 -14.25 5.24 -11.25
N LYS A 97 -15.14 4.24 -11.15
CA LYS A 97 -15.29 3.23 -12.18
C LYS A 97 -16.30 3.67 -13.23
N VAL A 98 -15.84 3.81 -14.47
CA VAL A 98 -16.67 4.17 -15.62
C VAL A 98 -16.59 3.05 -16.67
N GLY A 99 -17.61 2.23 -16.77
CA GLY A 99 -17.56 1.01 -17.58
C GLY A 99 -16.53 0.02 -17.02
N ASP A 100 -15.52 -0.33 -17.81
CA ASP A 100 -14.40 -1.20 -17.42
C ASP A 100 -13.10 -0.43 -17.10
N THR A 101 -13.20 0.90 -16.92
CA THR A 101 -12.05 1.78 -16.69
C THR A 101 -12.11 2.43 -15.30
N LEU A 102 -11.04 2.33 -14.52
CA LEU A 102 -10.81 3.14 -13.33
C LEU A 102 -10.22 4.48 -13.75
N LYS A 103 -10.99 5.56 -13.58
CA LYS A 103 -10.56 6.93 -13.90
C LYS A 103 -10.10 7.64 -12.63
N CYS A 104 -8.85 8.12 -12.64
CA CYS A 104 -8.32 8.91 -11.55
C CYS A 104 -9.10 10.23 -11.41
N VAL A 105 -9.55 10.52 -10.21
CA VAL A 105 -10.28 11.75 -9.84
C VAL A 105 -9.31 12.73 -9.17
N SER A 106 -8.49 12.23 -8.25
CA SER A 106 -7.63 13.04 -7.41
C SER A 106 -6.62 12.16 -6.68
N GLY A 107 -5.70 12.78 -5.98
CA GLY A 107 -4.71 12.08 -5.17
C GLY A 107 -3.32 12.66 -5.36
N GLY A 108 -2.34 12.01 -4.78
CA GLY A 108 -0.95 12.49 -4.86
C GLY A 108 0.06 11.57 -4.19
N ASN A 109 1.29 12.02 -4.25
CA ASN A 109 2.45 11.39 -3.64
C ASN A 109 2.79 12.14 -2.36
N HIS A 110 3.09 11.40 -1.31
CA HIS A 110 3.39 11.92 0.02
C HIS A 110 4.69 11.27 0.54
N PRO A 111 5.86 11.59 -0.03
CA PRO A 111 7.10 11.06 0.50
C PRO A 111 7.37 11.59 1.91
N GLY A 112 7.92 10.74 2.77
CA GLY A 112 8.18 11.16 4.14
C GLY A 112 8.54 10.04 5.10
N LEU A 113 8.38 10.33 6.40
CA LEU A 113 8.61 9.44 7.52
C LEU A 113 7.33 9.26 8.32
N MET A 114 6.78 8.06 8.33
CA MET A 114 5.73 7.67 9.25
C MET A 114 6.32 7.12 10.55
N HIS A 115 5.82 7.61 11.68
CA HIS A 115 6.07 7.07 13.00
C HIS A 115 4.93 6.14 13.38
N MET A 116 5.27 4.89 13.67
CA MET A 116 4.30 3.86 13.95
C MET A 116 4.57 3.19 15.29
N ARG A 117 3.51 2.79 15.98
CA ARG A 117 3.61 1.97 17.19
C ARG A 117 2.94 0.62 16.98
N LYS A 118 3.49 -0.40 17.62
CA LYS A 118 2.87 -1.73 17.62
C LYS A 118 1.73 -1.77 18.64
N VAL A 119 0.55 -2.23 18.21
CA VAL A 119 -0.65 -2.40 19.05
C VAL A 119 -1.16 -3.82 18.88
N GLY A 120 -0.81 -4.71 19.83
CA GLY A 120 -1.04 -6.15 19.68
C GLY A 120 -0.26 -6.70 18.47
N ASP A 121 -0.96 -7.34 17.55
CA ASP A 121 -0.38 -7.87 16.29
C ASP A 121 -0.42 -6.86 15.12
N ASN A 122 -0.96 -5.66 15.36
CA ASN A 122 -1.10 -4.62 14.36
C ASN A 122 -0.16 -3.44 14.62
N TYR A 123 -0.21 -2.46 13.70
CA TYR A 123 0.50 -1.18 13.81
C TYR A 123 -0.48 -0.03 13.67
N GLU A 124 -0.11 1.12 14.25
CA GLU A 124 -0.85 2.37 14.15
C GLU A 124 0.14 3.50 13.82
N VAL A 125 -0.19 4.32 12.81
CA VAL A 125 0.55 5.55 12.48
C VAL A 125 0.09 6.62 13.47
N PHE A 126 1.03 7.20 14.24
CA PHE A 126 0.71 8.26 15.19
C PHE A 126 1.29 9.63 14.80
N ALA A 127 2.26 9.66 13.89
CA ALA A 127 2.79 10.89 13.31
C ALA A 127 3.30 10.64 11.88
N PHE A 128 3.27 11.70 11.05
CA PHE A 128 3.79 11.68 9.70
C PHE A 128 4.53 12.99 9.41
N GLU A 129 5.83 12.86 9.14
CA GLU A 129 6.67 13.95 8.67
C GLU A 129 6.72 13.90 7.14
N GLN A 130 5.98 14.78 6.49
CA GLN A 130 5.91 14.82 5.04
C GLN A 130 6.96 15.77 4.45
N VAL A 131 7.54 15.38 3.30
CA VAL A 131 8.39 16.24 2.49
C VAL A 131 7.59 17.43 1.98
N GLU A 132 8.17 18.62 2.06
CA GLU A 132 7.55 19.85 1.57
C GLU A 132 7.43 19.86 0.04
N ASP A 133 6.38 20.49 -0.47
CA ASP A 133 6.21 20.72 -1.89
C ASP A 133 6.99 21.95 -2.37
N GLY A 134 7.25 22.00 -3.68
CA GLY A 134 7.85 23.16 -4.34
C GLY A 134 9.31 23.39 -3.97
N ALA A 135 9.70 24.64 -3.70
CA ALA A 135 11.10 25.02 -3.50
C ALA A 135 11.77 24.38 -2.25
N GLY A 136 10.98 23.96 -1.27
CA GLY A 136 11.47 23.29 -0.07
C GLY A 136 11.69 21.78 -0.23
N ASN A 137 11.26 21.18 -1.35
CA ASN A 137 11.20 19.72 -1.52
C ASN A 137 12.54 19.04 -1.28
N GLU A 138 13.59 19.40 -2.01
CA GLU A 138 14.89 18.72 -1.88
C GLU A 138 15.49 18.87 -0.49
N ALA A 139 15.42 20.07 0.10
CA ALA A 139 15.99 20.32 1.43
C ALA A 139 15.25 19.53 2.52
N SER A 140 13.92 19.51 2.48
CA SER A 140 13.12 18.73 3.43
C SER A 140 13.27 17.23 3.20
N ALA A 141 13.34 16.76 1.95
CA ALA A 141 13.59 15.35 1.64
C ALA A 141 14.95 14.87 2.19
N ARG A 142 16.03 15.65 1.96
CA ARG A 142 17.35 15.32 2.53
C ARG A 142 17.33 15.26 4.05
N LYS A 143 16.61 16.18 4.70
CA LYS A 143 16.46 16.21 6.15
C LYS A 143 15.69 15.00 6.68
N ILE A 144 14.54 14.68 6.07
CA ILE A 144 13.65 13.61 6.54
C ILE A 144 14.24 12.23 6.24
N PHE A 145 14.74 12.01 5.03
CA PHE A 145 15.28 10.71 4.63
C PHE A 145 16.70 10.45 5.16
N GLY A 146 17.51 11.48 5.40
CA GLY A 146 18.86 11.34 5.92
C GLY A 146 19.69 10.34 5.09
N GLU A 147 20.16 9.26 5.71
CA GLU A 147 20.94 8.21 5.03
C GLU A 147 20.14 7.40 3.98
N ASN A 148 18.82 7.48 4.00
CA ASN A 148 17.94 6.82 3.03
C ASN A 148 17.65 7.69 1.80
N TYR A 149 18.17 8.93 1.76
CA TYR A 149 17.85 9.91 0.71
C TYR A 149 18.22 9.42 -0.69
N ASP A 150 19.40 8.84 -0.86
CA ASP A 150 19.85 8.38 -2.18
C ASP A 150 18.95 7.26 -2.74
N ALA A 151 18.51 6.34 -1.88
CA ALA A 151 17.56 5.30 -2.26
C ALA A 151 16.19 5.88 -2.63
N PHE A 152 15.69 6.85 -1.86
CA PHE A 152 14.47 7.57 -2.17
C PHE A 152 14.60 8.30 -3.51
N HIS A 153 15.67 9.07 -3.71
CA HIS A 153 15.91 9.85 -4.92
C HIS A 153 15.97 8.96 -6.17
N ALA A 154 16.63 7.80 -6.09
CA ALA A 154 16.70 6.85 -7.18
C ALA A 154 15.30 6.37 -7.62
N VAL A 155 14.45 5.97 -6.67
CA VAL A 155 13.08 5.54 -6.94
C VAL A 155 12.22 6.70 -7.45
N ASN A 156 12.32 7.87 -6.80
CA ASN A 156 11.50 9.04 -7.15
C ASN A 156 11.84 9.61 -8.54
N SER A 157 13.06 9.40 -9.04
CA SER A 157 13.52 9.83 -10.36
C SER A 157 13.21 8.83 -11.47
N ASP A 158 12.86 7.58 -11.15
CA ASP A 158 12.59 6.53 -12.12
C ASP A 158 11.09 6.49 -12.47
N GLU A 159 10.72 7.22 -13.54
CA GLU A 159 9.33 7.28 -14.01
C GLU A 159 8.78 5.92 -14.43
N GLN A 160 9.62 5.04 -15.01
CA GLN A 160 9.16 3.71 -15.45
C GLN A 160 8.86 2.81 -14.27
N TYR A 161 9.74 2.81 -13.27
CA TYR A 161 9.52 2.07 -12.04
C TYR A 161 8.26 2.55 -11.31
N ARG A 162 8.08 3.87 -11.19
CA ARG A 162 6.91 4.48 -10.55
C ARG A 162 5.60 4.13 -11.26
N ALA A 163 5.59 4.25 -12.59
CA ALA A 163 4.42 3.89 -13.40
C ALA A 163 4.05 2.41 -13.25
N LYS A 164 5.07 1.54 -13.24
CA LYS A 164 4.88 0.10 -13.01
C LYS A 164 4.33 -0.17 -11.61
N ALA A 165 4.90 0.42 -10.57
CA ALA A 165 4.48 0.23 -9.19
C ALA A 165 3.01 0.64 -8.98
N LEU A 166 2.60 1.78 -9.54
CA LEU A 166 1.19 2.22 -9.50
C LEU A 166 0.27 1.25 -10.23
N ARG A 167 0.67 0.81 -11.43
CA ARG A 167 -0.12 -0.15 -12.21
C ARG A 167 -0.28 -1.47 -11.45
N ASP A 168 0.78 -2.00 -10.87
CA ASP A 168 0.74 -3.24 -10.09
C ASP A 168 -0.18 -3.10 -8.86
N ALA A 169 -0.10 -1.98 -8.13
CA ALA A 169 -0.98 -1.70 -7.01
C ALA A 169 -2.46 -1.64 -7.43
N ILE A 170 -2.77 -1.05 -8.58
CA ILE A 170 -4.15 -1.02 -9.12
C ILE A 170 -4.61 -2.43 -9.50
N ILE A 171 -3.76 -3.23 -10.16
CA ILE A 171 -4.07 -4.62 -10.54
C ILE A 171 -4.38 -5.45 -9.29
N ASP A 172 -3.54 -5.34 -8.27
CA ASP A 172 -3.73 -6.08 -7.02
C ASP A 172 -5.01 -5.65 -6.30
N TYR A 173 -5.31 -4.35 -6.27
CA TYR A 173 -6.54 -3.82 -5.71
C TYR A 173 -7.78 -4.35 -6.46
N VAL A 174 -7.75 -4.32 -7.79
CA VAL A 174 -8.84 -4.84 -8.64
C VAL A 174 -9.10 -6.32 -8.34
N LYS A 175 -8.03 -7.13 -8.26
CA LYS A 175 -8.13 -8.56 -7.95
C LYS A 175 -8.68 -8.82 -6.54
N GLN A 176 -8.13 -8.15 -5.53
CA GLN A 176 -8.51 -8.34 -4.12
C GLN A 176 -9.95 -7.94 -3.85
N ASN A 177 -10.46 -6.93 -4.57
CA ASN A 177 -11.82 -6.42 -4.39
C ASN A 177 -12.82 -6.98 -5.43
N GLY A 178 -12.42 -7.94 -6.28
CA GLY A 178 -13.28 -8.56 -7.28
C GLY A 178 -13.85 -7.57 -8.32
N LEU A 179 -13.11 -6.49 -8.61
CA LEU A 179 -13.56 -5.49 -9.57
C LEU A 179 -13.36 -5.98 -11.01
N THR A 180 -14.25 -5.56 -11.90
CA THR A 180 -14.19 -5.92 -13.33
C THR A 180 -13.49 -4.89 -14.20
N ALA A 181 -12.61 -4.06 -13.61
CA ALA A 181 -11.86 -3.06 -14.35
C ALA A 181 -10.74 -3.70 -15.19
N LYS A 182 -10.64 -3.29 -16.45
CA LYS A 182 -9.62 -3.74 -17.41
C LYS A 182 -8.62 -2.65 -17.76
N TYR A 183 -8.97 -1.41 -17.48
CA TYR A 183 -8.15 -0.23 -17.78
C TYR A 183 -8.06 0.68 -16.58
N CYS A 184 -6.97 1.43 -16.50
CA CYS A 184 -6.88 2.62 -15.66
C CYS A 184 -6.56 3.85 -16.50
N GLN A 185 -7.02 5.02 -16.06
CA GLN A 185 -6.81 6.28 -16.77
C GLN A 185 -6.45 7.38 -15.77
N ASP A 186 -5.28 7.96 -15.93
CA ASP A 186 -4.90 9.16 -15.23
C ASP A 186 -5.51 10.40 -15.91
N TYR A 187 -5.63 11.51 -15.15
CA TYR A 187 -6.23 12.75 -15.63
C TYR A 187 -5.51 13.26 -16.89
N GLY A 188 -6.29 13.49 -17.96
CA GLY A 188 -5.76 14.00 -19.24
C GLY A 188 -4.86 13.02 -20.02
N ARG A 189 -4.72 11.76 -19.59
CA ARG A 189 -3.92 10.74 -20.24
C ARG A 189 -4.79 9.66 -20.91
N PRO A 190 -4.27 8.94 -21.92
CA PRO A 190 -4.95 7.77 -22.46
C PRO A 190 -5.12 6.68 -21.40
N ALA A 191 -6.17 5.88 -21.53
CA ALA A 191 -6.35 4.70 -20.70
C ALA A 191 -5.27 3.65 -20.99
N VAL A 192 -4.77 2.99 -19.94
CA VAL A 192 -3.74 1.95 -19.99
C VAL A 192 -4.36 0.63 -19.55
N SER A 193 -4.06 -0.48 -20.26
CA SER A 193 -4.53 -1.82 -19.91
C SER A 193 -3.96 -2.28 -18.57
N LEU A 194 -4.80 -2.95 -17.79
CA LEU A 194 -4.46 -3.66 -16.55
C LEU A 194 -4.19 -5.16 -16.77
N GLU A 195 -4.38 -5.63 -18.01
CA GLU A 195 -4.10 -7.02 -18.45
C GLU A 195 -2.66 -7.17 -18.94
#